data_c66475efcfa7836ceae7c47e4ec4a7f4
#
_entry.id   c66475efcfa7836ceae7c47e4ec4a7f4
#
_cell.length_a   1.000
_cell.length_b   1.000
_cell.length_c   1.000
_cell.angle_alpha   90.00
_cell.angle_beta   90.00
_cell.angle_gamma   90.00
#
_symmetry.space_group_name_H-M   'P 1'
#
loop_
_entity.id
_entity.type
_entity.pdbx_description
1 polymer ?
#
loop_
_entity_poly.entity_id
_entity_poly.type
_entity_poly.pdbx_seq_one_letter_code
_entity_poly.pdbx_strand_id
1 'polypeptide(L)'
;IEAIYKEDPNASIKMIDIQEMENDPNIVSTMIAALGSPVATKGKTFQDESVNAVKGMGEEAKFRGKELKYIYSGEMGGGNTMLPLYAAWKCGLPILDTDGNGRAVPELNTGLLPVHGIPTSPVILASEAGDTIVARTKDPMDCVACEKIARYMCQAFDQGIGFAAWIMNKEQHLQASALGQITLAIEVGNILM
;
A
#
# COMPACT_ATOMS: atom_id res chain seq x y z
N ILE A 1 -12.46 2.69 8.70
CA ILE A 1 -12.48 3.31 10.05
C ILE A 1 -13.56 2.65 10.92
N GLU A 2 -14.82 2.62 10.52
CA GLU A 2 -15.92 1.99 11.30
C GLU A 2 -15.62 0.54 11.68
N ALA A 3 -15.04 -0.25 10.78
CA ALA A 3 -14.64 -1.63 11.06
C ALA A 3 -13.61 -1.72 12.18
N ILE A 4 -12.64 -0.79 12.22
CA ILE A 4 -11.63 -0.72 13.27
C ILE A 4 -12.29 -0.46 14.63
N TYR A 5 -13.09 0.58 14.75
CA TYR A 5 -13.75 0.93 16.02
C TYR A 5 -14.81 -0.07 16.45
N LYS A 6 -15.39 -0.83 15.51
CA LYS A 6 -16.30 -1.93 15.83
C LYS A 6 -15.57 -3.11 16.50
N GLU A 7 -14.33 -3.39 16.07
CA GLU A 7 -13.50 -4.45 16.65
C GLU A 7 -12.79 -3.99 17.93
N ASP A 8 -12.28 -2.75 17.93
CA ASP A 8 -11.61 -2.14 19.08
C ASP A 8 -12.01 -0.67 19.21
N PRO A 9 -12.91 -0.33 20.13
CA PRO A 9 -13.33 1.06 20.37
C PRO A 9 -12.19 2.00 20.81
N ASN A 10 -11.08 1.45 21.31
CA ASN A 10 -9.90 2.21 21.73
C ASN A 10 -8.76 2.16 20.70
N ALA A 11 -9.04 1.64 19.50
CA ALA A 11 -8.05 1.53 18.46
C ALA A 11 -7.37 2.87 18.17
N SER A 12 -6.05 2.83 18.03
CA SER A 12 -5.26 3.95 17.55
C SER A 12 -4.35 3.49 16.43
N ILE A 13 -4.15 4.35 15.45
CA ILE A 13 -3.21 4.12 14.35
C ILE A 13 -2.09 5.12 14.51
N LYS A 14 -0.87 4.61 14.64
CA LYS A 14 0.30 5.49 14.69
C LYS A 14 0.61 5.99 13.29
N MET A 15 0.41 7.29 13.06
CA MET A 15 0.87 7.99 11.86
C MET A 15 2.16 8.74 12.19
N ILE A 16 3.13 8.69 11.30
CA ILE A 16 4.41 9.38 11.46
C ILE A 16 4.79 10.14 10.19
N ASP A 17 5.47 11.25 10.36
CA ASP A 17 6.11 11.98 9.25
C ASP A 17 7.29 11.18 8.70
N ILE A 18 7.60 11.36 7.40
CA ILE A 18 8.76 10.73 6.76
C ILE A 18 10.07 11.08 7.47
N GLN A 19 10.17 12.27 8.05
CA GLN A 19 11.35 12.68 8.81
C GLN A 19 11.60 11.82 10.06
N GLU A 20 10.55 11.22 10.61
CA GLU A 20 10.64 10.33 11.78
C GLU A 20 10.96 8.87 11.39
N MET A 21 10.89 8.52 10.10
CA MET A 21 11.27 7.19 9.62
C MET A 21 12.75 6.94 9.92
N GLU A 22 13.10 5.72 10.32
CA GLU A 22 14.50 5.33 10.56
C GLU A 22 15.35 5.50 9.29
N ASN A 23 16.52 6.14 9.44
CA ASN A 23 17.44 6.38 8.34
C ASN A 23 18.43 5.19 8.19
N ASP A 24 17.89 4.02 7.88
CA ASP A 24 18.63 2.80 7.57
C ASP A 24 18.15 2.26 6.21
N PRO A 25 19.04 1.98 5.24
CA PRO A 25 18.65 1.46 3.93
C PRO A 25 17.98 0.09 3.97
N ASN A 26 18.11 -0.65 5.09
CA ASN A 26 17.48 -1.93 5.29
C ASN A 26 16.11 -1.84 5.98
N ILE A 27 15.79 -0.70 6.58
CA ILE A 27 14.45 -0.42 7.13
C ILE A 27 13.59 0.16 6.03
N VAL A 28 12.47 -0.52 5.75
CA VAL A 28 11.64 -0.19 4.59
C VAL A 28 10.17 -0.09 4.93
N SER A 29 9.47 0.57 4.04
CA SER A 29 8.01 0.62 3.93
C SER A 29 7.52 -0.18 2.72
N THR A 30 6.21 -0.39 2.64
CA THR A 30 5.54 -0.87 1.44
C THR A 30 4.25 -0.12 1.18
N MET A 31 3.95 0.09 -0.09
CA MET A 31 2.66 0.57 -0.54
C MET A 31 1.62 -0.55 -0.41
N ILE A 32 0.43 -0.20 0.08
CA ILE A 32 -0.72 -1.09 0.17
C ILE A 32 -1.90 -0.48 -0.56
N ALA A 33 -2.57 -1.29 -1.37
CA ALA A 33 -3.79 -0.95 -2.07
C ALA A 33 -4.64 -2.21 -2.29
N ALA A 34 -5.86 -2.03 -2.80
CA ALA A 34 -6.63 -3.09 -3.43
C ALA A 34 -6.64 -2.88 -4.95
N LEU A 35 -6.63 -3.96 -5.67
CA LEU A 35 -6.73 -3.97 -7.13
C LEU A 35 -7.88 -4.87 -7.55
N GLY A 36 -8.74 -4.35 -8.43
CA GLY A 36 -9.90 -5.08 -8.94
C GLY A 36 -10.83 -4.21 -9.75
N SER A 37 -11.85 -4.82 -10.35
CA SER A 37 -12.90 -4.09 -11.07
C SER A 37 -13.87 -3.46 -10.06
N PRO A 38 -14.07 -2.13 -10.04
CA PRO A 38 -15.02 -1.48 -9.11
C PRO A 38 -16.45 -2.03 -9.20
N VAL A 39 -16.84 -2.49 -10.38
CA VAL A 39 -18.19 -3.07 -10.60
C VAL A 39 -18.27 -4.48 -10.03
N ALA A 40 -17.27 -5.32 -10.29
CA ALA A 40 -17.27 -6.71 -9.85
C ALA A 40 -16.99 -6.85 -8.34
N THR A 41 -16.28 -5.89 -7.75
CA THR A 41 -15.92 -5.89 -6.33
C THR A 41 -16.85 -5.03 -5.46
N LYS A 42 -18.01 -4.64 -5.99
CA LYS A 42 -19.00 -3.86 -5.24
C LYS A 42 -19.41 -4.59 -3.96
N GLY A 43 -19.18 -3.93 -2.81
CA GLY A 43 -19.47 -4.50 -1.48
C GLY A 43 -18.31 -5.28 -0.85
N LYS A 44 -17.21 -5.54 -1.56
CA LYS A 44 -15.97 -6.07 -0.97
C LYS A 44 -15.26 -4.96 -0.18
N THR A 45 -14.69 -5.33 0.96
CA THR A 45 -13.96 -4.39 1.83
C THR A 45 -12.43 -4.45 1.67
N PHE A 46 -11.91 -5.54 1.13
CA PHE A 46 -10.47 -5.81 0.94
C PHE A 46 -9.62 -5.74 2.23
N GLN A 47 -10.25 -5.98 3.37
CA GLN A 47 -9.59 -5.84 4.67
C GLN A 47 -8.53 -6.92 4.87
N ASP A 48 -8.92 -8.19 4.77
CA ASP A 48 -8.02 -9.32 4.97
C ASP A 48 -7.00 -9.44 3.84
N GLU A 49 -7.41 -9.16 2.61
CA GLU A 49 -6.51 -9.12 1.46
C GLU A 49 -5.38 -8.11 1.67
N SER A 50 -5.69 -6.92 2.21
CA SER A 50 -4.68 -5.89 2.47
C SER A 50 -3.71 -6.30 3.59
N VAL A 51 -4.22 -6.92 4.65
CA VAL A 51 -3.40 -7.46 5.76
C VAL A 51 -2.50 -8.60 5.27
N ASN A 52 -3.03 -9.50 4.45
CA ASN A 52 -2.27 -10.61 3.88
C ASN A 52 -1.20 -10.12 2.90
N ALA A 53 -1.47 -9.05 2.13
CA ALA A 53 -0.47 -8.41 1.28
C ALA A 53 0.69 -7.81 2.10
N VAL A 54 0.41 -7.17 3.25
CA VAL A 54 1.46 -6.68 4.17
C VAL A 54 2.32 -7.82 4.68
N LYS A 55 1.70 -8.91 5.15
CA LYS A 55 2.42 -10.08 5.66
C LYS A 55 3.34 -10.68 4.60
N GLY A 56 2.81 -10.90 3.39
CA GLY A 56 3.59 -11.41 2.26
C GLY A 56 4.75 -10.50 1.88
N MET A 57 4.55 -9.16 1.93
CA MET A 57 5.64 -8.21 1.67
C MET A 57 6.67 -8.20 2.81
N GLY A 58 6.26 -8.41 4.05
CA GLY A 58 7.19 -8.58 5.18
C GLY A 58 8.10 -9.79 5.00
N GLU A 59 7.57 -10.92 4.54
CA GLU A 59 8.35 -12.11 4.21
C GLU A 59 9.32 -11.86 3.05
N GLU A 60 8.86 -11.19 2.00
CA GLU A 60 9.69 -10.83 0.85
C GLU A 60 10.80 -9.83 1.23
N ALA A 61 10.51 -8.84 2.07
CA ALA A 61 11.50 -7.91 2.60
C ALA A 61 12.58 -8.66 3.40
N LYS A 62 12.17 -9.55 4.29
CA LYS A 62 13.08 -10.39 5.09
C LYS A 62 13.96 -11.28 4.20
N PHE A 63 13.39 -11.89 3.16
CA PHE A 63 14.15 -12.67 2.18
C PHE A 63 15.23 -11.85 1.49
N ARG A 64 15.04 -10.53 1.34
CA ARG A 64 16.01 -9.58 0.79
C ARG A 64 16.95 -8.95 1.82
N GLY A 65 16.94 -9.41 3.05
CA GLY A 65 17.74 -8.85 4.14
C GLY A 65 17.27 -7.48 4.61
N LYS A 66 15.99 -7.17 4.39
CA LYS A 66 15.34 -5.92 4.80
C LYS A 66 14.30 -6.18 5.89
N GLU A 67 13.94 -5.14 6.63
CA GLU A 67 12.90 -5.17 7.64
C GLU A 67 11.75 -4.22 7.26
N LEU A 68 10.56 -4.77 7.06
CA LEU A 68 9.35 -3.98 6.81
C LEU A 68 8.83 -3.43 8.14
N LYS A 69 8.95 -2.13 8.35
CA LYS A 69 8.48 -1.44 9.56
C LYS A 69 7.36 -0.44 9.33
N TYR A 70 7.08 -0.06 8.09
CA TYR A 70 6.12 1.00 7.78
C TYR A 70 5.25 0.63 6.61
N ILE A 71 4.06 1.23 6.60
CA ILE A 71 3.10 1.12 5.50
C ILE A 71 2.80 2.53 4.97
N TYR A 72 2.47 2.64 3.70
CA TYR A 72 1.98 3.88 3.13
C TYR A 72 0.91 3.63 2.06
N SER A 73 0.13 4.68 1.74
CA SER A 73 -0.90 4.63 0.72
C SER A 73 -0.29 4.74 -0.68
N GLY A 74 -0.80 3.99 -1.64
CA GLY A 74 -0.38 4.13 -3.04
C GLY A 74 -0.93 5.38 -3.69
N GLU A 75 -2.11 5.81 -3.25
CA GLU A 75 -2.83 6.93 -3.82
C GLU A 75 -3.87 7.47 -2.84
N MET A 76 -4.15 8.76 -2.87
CA MET A 76 -5.25 9.34 -2.11
C MET A 76 -6.57 9.09 -2.81
N GLY A 77 -7.52 8.50 -2.10
CA GLY A 77 -8.86 8.18 -2.60
C GLY A 77 -9.68 7.44 -1.55
N GLY A 78 -10.99 7.25 -1.78
CA GLY A 78 -11.91 6.70 -0.78
C GLY A 78 -11.57 5.29 -0.29
N GLY A 79 -11.09 4.39 -1.17
CA GLY A 79 -10.71 3.01 -0.84
C GLY A 79 -9.24 2.91 -0.44
N ASN A 80 -8.36 3.25 -1.35
CA ASN A 80 -6.91 3.04 -1.19
C ASN A 80 -6.22 3.98 -0.18
N THR A 81 -6.93 4.92 0.43
CA THR A 81 -6.46 5.62 1.64
C THR A 81 -6.83 4.85 2.91
N MET A 82 -8.05 4.29 2.96
CA MET A 82 -8.55 3.63 4.17
C MET A 82 -7.98 2.22 4.38
N LEU A 83 -7.68 1.48 3.30
CA LEU A 83 -7.12 0.12 3.38
C LEU A 83 -5.74 0.08 4.03
N PRO A 84 -4.77 0.93 3.65
CA PRO A 84 -3.48 1.00 4.34
C PRO A 84 -3.61 1.31 5.83
N LEU A 85 -4.56 2.18 6.23
CA LEU A 85 -4.85 2.46 7.65
C LEU A 85 -5.34 1.22 8.39
N TYR A 86 -6.27 0.46 7.78
CA TYR A 86 -6.75 -0.79 8.36
C TYR A 86 -5.62 -1.82 8.50
N ALA A 87 -4.83 -2.01 7.43
CA ALA A 87 -3.71 -2.95 7.43
C ALA A 87 -2.62 -2.55 8.46
N ALA A 88 -2.32 -1.25 8.60
CA ALA A 88 -1.39 -0.72 9.57
C ALA A 88 -1.84 -1.06 11.01
N TRP A 89 -3.10 -0.81 11.34
CA TRP A 89 -3.67 -1.16 12.64
C TRP A 89 -3.59 -2.67 12.91
N LYS A 90 -4.06 -3.51 11.97
CA LYS A 90 -4.05 -4.98 12.13
C LYS A 90 -2.66 -5.58 12.24
N CYS A 91 -1.69 -5.03 11.54
CA CYS A 91 -0.30 -5.50 11.58
C CYS A 91 0.54 -4.84 12.69
N GLY A 92 -0.01 -3.85 13.41
CA GLY A 92 0.73 -3.12 14.44
C GLY A 92 1.89 -2.28 13.89
N LEU A 93 1.81 -1.88 12.60
CA LEU A 93 2.82 -1.07 11.94
C LEU A 93 2.38 0.40 11.83
N PRO A 94 3.28 1.37 12.00
CA PRO A 94 2.97 2.77 11.70
C PRO A 94 2.66 2.98 10.23
N ILE A 95 1.73 3.92 9.95
CA ILE A 95 1.52 4.45 8.61
C ILE A 95 2.32 5.73 8.42
N LEU A 96 2.94 5.88 7.26
CA LEU A 96 3.65 7.10 6.87
C LEU A 96 2.66 8.13 6.33
N ASP A 97 2.81 9.40 6.75
CA ASP A 97 2.02 10.52 6.24
C ASP A 97 2.48 10.91 4.83
N THR A 98 2.22 10.04 3.90
CA THR A 98 2.59 10.19 2.50
C THR A 98 1.74 9.28 1.60
N ASP A 99 1.80 9.53 0.30
CA ASP A 99 1.34 8.58 -0.70
C ASP A 99 2.21 8.59 -1.96
N GLY A 100 1.92 7.68 -2.88
CA GLY A 100 2.67 7.52 -4.13
C GLY A 100 2.34 8.54 -5.21
N ASN A 101 1.31 9.42 -5.05
CA ASN A 101 0.79 10.19 -6.18
C ASN A 101 0.18 11.55 -5.82
N GLY A 102 -0.26 11.79 -4.59
CA GLY A 102 -1.04 12.96 -4.18
C GLY A 102 -2.48 12.97 -4.73
N ARG A 103 -2.88 11.94 -5.46
CA ARG A 103 -4.20 11.77 -6.08
C ARG A 103 -4.44 10.33 -6.50
N ALA A 104 -5.69 9.97 -6.78
CA ALA A 104 -6.02 8.71 -7.43
C ALA A 104 -5.50 8.66 -8.86
N VAL A 105 -4.97 7.51 -9.28
CA VAL A 105 -4.43 7.24 -10.61
C VAL A 105 -5.01 5.96 -11.20
N PRO A 106 -5.24 5.91 -12.54
CA PRO A 106 -5.89 4.75 -13.17
C PRO A 106 -4.95 3.55 -13.36
N GLU A 107 -3.65 3.78 -13.44
CA GLU A 107 -2.62 2.78 -13.78
C GLU A 107 -1.33 3.03 -13.01
N LEU A 108 -0.56 1.96 -12.75
CA LEU A 108 0.69 2.03 -11.99
C LEU A 108 1.74 2.92 -12.65
N ASN A 109 1.80 2.92 -13.98
CA ASN A 109 2.77 3.71 -14.75
C ASN A 109 2.47 5.21 -14.79
N THR A 110 1.31 5.64 -14.30
CA THR A 110 0.93 7.06 -14.22
C THR A 110 1.27 7.70 -12.88
N GLY A 111 1.90 6.95 -11.99
CA GLY A 111 2.28 7.39 -10.65
C GLY A 111 3.64 8.09 -10.58
N LEU A 112 3.91 8.76 -9.46
CA LEU A 112 5.19 9.43 -9.21
C LEU A 112 6.33 8.43 -9.03
N LEU A 113 6.08 7.30 -8.36
CA LEU A 113 7.12 6.34 -8.00
C LEU A 113 7.89 5.79 -9.21
N PRO A 114 7.23 5.29 -10.29
CA PRO A 114 7.94 4.85 -11.48
C PRO A 114 8.63 6.01 -12.22
N VAL A 115 8.07 7.21 -12.20
CA VAL A 115 8.71 8.40 -12.82
C VAL A 115 10.03 8.75 -12.13
N HIS A 116 10.11 8.55 -10.81
CA HIS A 116 11.32 8.76 -10.02
C HIS A 116 12.25 7.55 -9.94
N GLY A 117 12.01 6.51 -10.75
CA GLY A 117 12.90 5.36 -10.82
C GLY A 117 12.81 4.42 -9.62
N ILE A 118 11.68 4.37 -8.93
CA ILE A 118 11.46 3.41 -7.85
C ILE A 118 10.98 2.07 -8.44
N PRO A 119 11.68 0.95 -8.19
CA PRO A 119 11.30 -0.36 -8.70
C PRO A 119 9.93 -0.80 -8.18
N THR A 120 9.03 -1.19 -9.09
CA THR A 120 7.70 -1.70 -8.74
C THR A 120 7.78 -3.13 -8.21
N SER A 121 8.61 -3.95 -8.86
CA SER A 121 8.80 -5.37 -8.51
C SER A 121 9.76 -5.54 -7.32
N PRO A 122 9.49 -6.46 -6.39
CA PRO A 122 8.42 -7.44 -6.38
C PRO A 122 7.07 -6.85 -6.05
N VAL A 123 6.01 -7.50 -6.54
CA VAL A 123 4.65 -7.22 -6.09
C VAL A 123 4.09 -8.44 -5.36
N ILE A 124 3.32 -8.21 -4.31
CA ILE A 124 2.57 -9.23 -3.59
C ILE A 124 1.10 -9.07 -3.94
N LEU A 125 0.48 -10.17 -4.30
CA LEU A 125 -0.94 -10.30 -4.57
C LEU A 125 -1.51 -11.25 -3.54
N ALA A 126 -2.53 -10.85 -2.81
CA ALA A 126 -3.06 -11.64 -1.71
C ALA A 126 -4.58 -11.77 -1.76
N SER A 127 -5.08 -12.98 -1.50
CA SER A 127 -6.51 -13.27 -1.35
C SER A 127 -6.99 -13.01 0.09
N GLU A 128 -8.30 -12.97 0.27
CA GLU A 128 -8.96 -12.93 1.58
C GLU A 128 -8.58 -14.17 2.42
N ALA A 129 -8.50 -15.34 1.79
CA ALA A 129 -8.15 -16.60 2.46
C ALA A 129 -6.67 -16.69 2.91
N GLY A 130 -5.81 -15.78 2.46
CA GLY A 130 -4.39 -15.75 2.81
C GLY A 130 -3.45 -16.36 1.76
N ASP A 131 -3.98 -16.76 0.59
CA ASP A 131 -3.11 -17.15 -0.51
C ASP A 131 -2.32 -15.96 -0.99
N THR A 132 -1.01 -16.14 -1.22
CA THR A 132 -0.12 -15.08 -1.67
C THR A 132 0.65 -15.49 -2.92
N ILE A 133 0.78 -14.53 -3.84
CA ILE A 133 1.60 -14.65 -5.04
C ILE A 133 2.66 -13.57 -5.00
N VAL A 134 3.92 -13.97 -5.14
CA VAL A 134 5.04 -13.05 -5.31
C VAL A 134 5.38 -12.99 -6.79
N ALA A 135 5.10 -11.86 -7.45
CA ALA A 135 5.44 -11.66 -8.85
C ALA A 135 6.74 -10.83 -8.96
N ARG A 136 7.72 -11.38 -9.64
CA ARG A 136 8.99 -10.73 -9.97
C ARG A 136 9.11 -10.61 -11.47
N THR A 137 9.16 -9.38 -11.97
CA THR A 137 9.42 -9.09 -13.38
C THR A 137 10.91 -9.15 -13.66
N LYS A 138 11.29 -9.45 -14.91
CA LYS A 138 12.69 -9.47 -15.36
C LYS A 138 13.34 -8.09 -15.19
N ASP A 139 12.61 -7.05 -15.58
CA ASP A 139 12.95 -5.66 -15.28
C ASP A 139 12.11 -5.20 -14.09
N PRO A 140 12.71 -4.91 -12.93
CA PRO A 140 11.97 -4.45 -11.76
C PRO A 140 11.25 -3.12 -11.96
N MET A 141 11.64 -2.35 -12.98
CA MET A 141 11.02 -1.07 -13.33
C MET A 141 9.77 -1.22 -14.22
N ASP A 142 9.51 -2.41 -14.75
CA ASP A 142 8.36 -2.65 -15.64
C ASP A 142 7.06 -2.74 -14.84
N CYS A 143 6.55 -1.58 -14.44
CA CYS A 143 5.27 -1.45 -13.73
C CYS A 143 4.08 -1.91 -14.59
N VAL A 144 4.16 -1.80 -15.91
CA VAL A 144 3.12 -2.27 -16.84
C VAL A 144 3.00 -3.78 -16.80
N ALA A 145 4.13 -4.50 -16.78
CA ALA A 145 4.13 -5.96 -16.63
C ALA A 145 3.59 -6.37 -15.24
N CYS A 146 3.99 -5.68 -14.16
CA CYS A 146 3.46 -5.90 -12.83
C CYS A 146 1.94 -5.72 -12.78
N GLU A 147 1.42 -4.66 -13.37
CA GLU A 147 -0.01 -4.39 -13.43
C GLU A 147 -0.78 -5.45 -14.22
N LYS A 148 -0.27 -5.84 -15.40
CA LYS A 148 -0.89 -6.90 -16.20
C LYS A 148 -1.00 -8.23 -15.42
N ILE A 149 0.08 -8.64 -14.75
CA ILE A 149 0.07 -9.84 -13.90
C ILE A 149 -0.99 -9.70 -12.80
N ALA A 150 -1.01 -8.57 -12.11
CA ALA A 150 -1.96 -8.33 -11.03
C ALA A 150 -3.42 -8.36 -11.52
N ARG A 151 -3.72 -7.74 -12.64
CA ARG A 151 -5.07 -7.73 -13.24
C ARG A 151 -5.53 -9.12 -13.67
N TYR A 152 -4.66 -9.96 -14.22
CA TYR A 152 -5.01 -11.35 -14.53
C TYR A 152 -5.26 -12.17 -13.26
N MET A 153 -4.48 -11.95 -12.20
CA MET A 153 -4.67 -12.64 -10.93
C MET A 153 -5.97 -12.22 -10.22
N CYS A 154 -6.47 -11.00 -10.42
CA CYS A 154 -7.81 -10.63 -9.93
C CYS A 154 -8.90 -11.61 -10.38
N GLN A 155 -8.80 -12.17 -11.59
CA GLN A 155 -9.78 -13.14 -12.10
C GLN A 155 -9.74 -14.46 -11.33
N ALA A 156 -8.58 -14.85 -10.81
CA ALA A 156 -8.41 -16.07 -10.01
C ALA A 156 -8.92 -15.89 -8.56
N PHE A 157 -9.03 -14.64 -8.07
CA PHE A 157 -9.41 -14.31 -6.71
C PHE A 157 -10.67 -13.42 -6.65
N ASP A 158 -11.76 -13.92 -7.20
CA ASP A 158 -13.08 -13.27 -7.16
C ASP A 158 -13.07 -11.79 -7.60
N GLN A 159 -12.31 -11.49 -8.66
CA GLN A 159 -12.22 -10.18 -9.30
C GLN A 159 -11.54 -9.08 -8.48
N GLY A 160 -10.89 -9.42 -7.36
CA GLY A 160 -10.17 -8.43 -6.56
C GLY A 160 -9.18 -9.05 -5.60
N ILE A 161 -8.08 -8.34 -5.38
CA ILE A 161 -6.94 -8.78 -4.56
C ILE A 161 -6.39 -7.65 -3.72
N GLY A 162 -5.74 -7.99 -2.60
CA GLY A 162 -4.80 -7.11 -1.91
C GLY A 162 -3.51 -7.00 -2.72
N PHE A 163 -2.97 -5.80 -2.77
CA PHE A 163 -1.80 -5.46 -3.56
C PHE A 163 -0.76 -4.73 -2.71
N ALA A 164 0.47 -5.25 -2.67
CA ALA A 164 1.61 -4.58 -2.08
C ALA A 164 2.75 -4.47 -3.09
N ALA A 165 3.39 -3.31 -3.14
CA ALA A 165 4.48 -3.01 -4.08
C ALA A 165 5.37 -1.88 -3.54
N TRP A 166 6.40 -1.51 -4.30
CA TRP A 166 7.28 -0.39 -4.03
C TRP A 166 7.82 -0.40 -2.60
N ILE A 167 8.77 -1.30 -2.35
CA ILE A 167 9.55 -1.29 -1.10
C ILE A 167 10.47 -0.08 -1.14
N MET A 168 10.32 0.84 -0.18
CA MET A 168 11.12 2.06 -0.12
C MET A 168 11.71 2.31 1.26
N ASN A 169 12.93 2.83 1.29
CA ASN A 169 13.55 3.41 2.49
C ASN A 169 13.23 4.92 2.58
N LYS A 170 13.69 5.56 3.66
CA LYS A 170 13.46 6.99 3.92
C LYS A 170 13.93 7.89 2.78
N GLU A 171 15.13 7.67 2.25
CA GLU A 171 15.71 8.49 1.19
C GLU A 171 14.86 8.44 -0.09
N GLN A 172 14.40 7.25 -0.46
CA GLN A 172 13.52 7.06 -1.61
C GLN A 172 12.17 7.78 -1.44
N HIS A 173 11.60 7.78 -0.24
CA HIS A 173 10.39 8.56 0.05
C HIS A 173 10.60 10.06 -0.12
N LEU A 174 11.70 10.60 0.40
CA LEU A 174 12.01 12.01 0.27
C LEU A 174 12.18 12.47 -1.19
N GLN A 175 12.58 11.54 -2.07
CA GLN A 175 12.78 11.82 -3.50
C GLN A 175 11.53 11.64 -4.35
N ALA A 176 10.65 10.69 -4.00
CA ALA A 176 9.65 10.17 -4.93
C ALA A 176 8.20 10.24 -4.44
N SER A 177 7.95 10.50 -3.15
CA SER A 177 6.60 10.47 -2.60
C SER A 177 5.98 11.86 -2.46
N ALA A 178 4.64 11.92 -2.50
CA ALA A 178 3.89 13.10 -2.12
C ALA A 178 3.76 13.13 -0.59
N LEU A 179 4.45 14.05 0.08
CA LEU A 179 4.53 14.13 1.53
C LEU A 179 3.33 14.84 2.15
N GLY A 180 2.95 14.49 3.39
CA GLY A 180 1.92 15.18 4.18
C GLY A 180 0.48 14.98 3.66
N GLN A 181 0.23 13.97 2.84
CA GLN A 181 -1.05 13.85 2.14
C GLN A 181 -2.20 13.39 3.02
N ILE A 182 -1.94 12.57 4.04
CA ILE A 182 -2.99 12.15 4.99
C ILE A 182 -3.36 13.35 5.87
N THR A 183 -2.37 14.08 6.39
CA THR A 183 -2.59 15.32 7.15
C THR A 183 -3.39 16.34 6.32
N LEU A 184 -3.00 16.57 5.07
CA LEU A 184 -3.73 17.47 4.17
C LEU A 184 -5.19 17.04 3.98
N ALA A 185 -5.43 15.74 3.79
CA ALA A 185 -6.79 15.21 3.64
C ALA A 185 -7.64 15.41 4.90
N ILE A 186 -7.04 15.25 6.09
CA ILE A 186 -7.71 15.52 7.38
C ILE A 186 -8.03 17.01 7.52
N GLU A 187 -7.09 17.90 7.22
CA GLU A 187 -7.30 19.35 7.29
C GLU A 187 -8.43 19.82 6.35
N VAL A 188 -8.43 19.34 5.10
CA VAL A 188 -9.51 19.63 4.14
C VAL A 188 -10.86 19.08 4.65
N GLY A 189 -10.87 17.87 5.19
CA GLY A 189 -12.08 17.29 5.78
C GLY A 189 -12.63 18.12 6.93
N ASN A 190 -11.79 18.64 7.80
CA ASN A 190 -12.18 19.48 8.93
C ASN A 190 -12.75 20.85 8.51
N ILE A 191 -12.34 21.36 7.34
CA ILE A 191 -12.88 22.62 6.80
C ILE A 191 -14.28 22.40 6.20
N LEU A 192 -14.54 21.21 5.68
CA LEU A 192 -15.80 20.89 4.99
C LEU A 192 -16.93 20.43 5.92
N MET A 193 -16.62 20.07 7.17
CA MET A 193 -17.58 19.69 8.21
C MET A 193 -18.06 20.88 9.03
#